data_21669a8e040252bbabe578d297abdcfa
#
_entry.id   21669a8e040252bbabe578d297abdcfa
#
_cell.length_a   1.000
_cell.length_b   1.000
_cell.length_c   1.000
_cell.angle_alpha   90.00
_cell.angle_beta   90.00
_cell.angle_gamma   90.00
#
_symmetry.space_group_name_H-M   'P 1'
#
loop_
_entity.id
_entity.type
_entity.pdbx_description
1 polymer ?
#
loop_
_entity_poly.entity_id
_entity_poly.type
_entity_poly.pdbx_seq_one_letter_code
_entity_poly.pdbx_strand_id
1 'polypeptide(L)'
;MRSLIRRAAVAAGATTLVLGASAGAAAASAGAPTSHLYWANNQAGTIVEANLNGTSAHIIASSQHGPQGVAVGASHLYWANEAAGTIVEANLNGTSAHVIASSQAQPFGVAGDASHLYWADHITTPVGTISEANLDGTGAKVIASHQNGPIGVAVGP
;
A
#
# COMPACT_ATOMS: atom_id res chain seq x y z
N MET A 1 -12.07 -12.03 77.25
CA MET A 1 -12.90 -12.23 76.07
C MET A 1 -12.04 -12.10 74.84
N ARG A 2 -11.76 -13.25 74.18
CA ARG A 2 -10.86 -13.31 73.03
C ARG A 2 -11.73 -13.41 71.79
N SER A 3 -11.68 -12.40 70.92
CA SER A 3 -12.36 -12.40 69.61
C SER A 3 -11.54 -13.19 68.62
N LEU A 4 -12.12 -14.26 68.09
CA LEU A 4 -11.57 -15.08 67.02
C LEU A 4 -11.93 -14.49 65.66
N ILE A 5 -10.94 -13.91 65.01
CA ILE A 5 -11.08 -13.50 63.58
C ILE A 5 -10.88 -14.75 62.73
N ARG A 6 -11.94 -15.25 62.13
CA ARG A 6 -11.88 -16.32 61.15
C ARG A 6 -11.38 -15.73 59.81
N ARG A 7 -10.19 -16.16 59.39
CA ARG A 7 -9.73 -15.95 58.00
C ARG A 7 -10.42 -16.99 57.13
N ALA A 8 -11.21 -16.53 56.17
CA ALA A 8 -11.70 -17.38 55.08
C ALA A 8 -10.55 -17.69 54.13
N ALA A 9 -10.20 -18.98 54.05
CA ALA A 9 -9.32 -19.47 53.02
C ALA A 9 -10.10 -19.65 51.72
N VAL A 10 -9.71 -18.86 50.70
CA VAL A 10 -10.17 -19.10 49.34
C VAL A 10 -9.44 -20.32 48.79
N ALA A 11 -10.12 -21.43 48.67
CA ALA A 11 -9.60 -22.59 47.97
C ALA A 11 -9.57 -22.31 46.45
N ALA A 12 -8.35 -22.23 45.91
CA ALA A 12 -8.17 -22.23 44.46
C ALA A 12 -8.47 -23.64 43.94
N GLY A 13 -9.66 -23.82 43.40
CA GLY A 13 -10.01 -25.03 42.65
C GLY A 13 -9.20 -25.10 41.35
N ALA A 14 -8.21 -25.97 41.33
CA ALA A 14 -7.54 -26.36 40.10
C ALA A 14 -8.53 -27.18 39.26
N THR A 15 -9.22 -26.57 38.30
CA THR A 15 -9.98 -27.29 37.29
C THR A 15 -9.00 -27.88 36.29
N THR A 16 -8.74 -29.15 36.39
CA THR A 16 -7.97 -29.90 35.38
C THR A 16 -8.81 -29.97 34.11
N LEU A 17 -8.50 -29.10 33.13
CA LEU A 17 -9.05 -29.18 31.81
C LEU A 17 -8.44 -30.38 31.09
N VAL A 18 -9.16 -31.49 31.00
CA VAL A 18 -8.78 -32.61 30.12
C VAL A 18 -8.97 -32.12 28.68
N LEU A 19 -7.87 -31.77 28.00
CA LEU A 19 -7.86 -31.57 26.58
C LEU A 19 -8.05 -32.94 25.91
N GLY A 20 -9.30 -33.21 25.51
CA GLY A 20 -9.56 -34.22 24.51
C GLY A 20 -8.88 -33.82 23.21
N ALA A 21 -7.92 -34.64 22.76
CA ALA A 21 -7.30 -34.44 21.45
C ALA A 21 -8.32 -34.80 20.38
N SER A 22 -9.16 -33.86 20.01
CA SER A 22 -9.81 -33.87 18.71
C SER A 22 -8.77 -33.35 17.71
N ALA A 23 -8.37 -34.17 16.75
CA ALA A 23 -7.66 -33.76 15.57
C ALA A 23 -8.57 -32.86 14.73
N GLY A 24 -8.84 -31.66 15.23
CA GLY A 24 -9.38 -30.57 14.47
C GLY A 24 -8.26 -30.06 13.57
N ALA A 25 -8.49 -30.11 12.26
CA ALA A 25 -7.66 -29.41 11.32
C ALA A 25 -7.38 -28.01 11.87
N ALA A 26 -6.10 -27.70 12.11
CA ALA A 26 -5.69 -26.34 12.41
C ALA A 26 -6.17 -25.51 11.22
N ALA A 27 -7.25 -24.76 11.43
CA ALA A 27 -7.57 -23.69 10.52
C ALA A 27 -6.29 -22.82 10.50
N ALA A 28 -5.60 -22.81 9.39
CA ALA A 28 -4.54 -21.88 9.19
C ALA A 28 -5.16 -20.51 9.51
N SER A 29 -4.74 -19.89 10.59
CA SER A 29 -5.05 -18.50 10.87
C SER A 29 -4.63 -17.79 9.60
N ALA A 30 -5.60 -17.32 8.82
CA ALA A 30 -5.30 -16.36 7.78
C ALA A 30 -4.65 -15.21 8.54
N GLY A 31 -3.32 -15.13 8.45
CA GLY A 31 -2.56 -14.08 9.11
C GLY A 31 -3.20 -12.77 8.74
N ALA A 32 -3.33 -11.86 9.70
CA ALA A 32 -3.72 -10.50 9.40
C ALA A 32 -2.91 -10.07 8.17
N PRO A 33 -3.51 -9.37 7.20
CA PRO A 33 -2.77 -8.96 6.02
C PRO A 33 -1.48 -8.27 6.46
N THR A 34 -0.35 -8.85 6.08
CA THR A 34 0.95 -8.29 6.43
C THR A 34 1.08 -6.99 5.68
N SER A 35 1.13 -5.88 6.42
CA SER A 35 1.39 -4.58 5.82
C SER A 35 2.84 -4.55 5.32
N HIS A 36 3.02 -4.10 4.08
CA HIS A 36 4.33 -3.97 3.44
C HIS A 36 4.64 -2.51 3.12
N LEU A 37 5.91 -2.23 3.00
CA LEU A 37 6.45 -0.96 2.52
C LEU A 37 6.82 -1.12 1.05
N TYR A 38 6.46 -0.14 0.23
CA TYR A 38 6.78 -0.10 -1.19
C TYR A 38 7.48 1.21 -1.54
N TRP A 39 8.47 1.14 -2.42
CA TRP A 39 9.12 2.35 -2.94
C TRP A 39 9.65 2.15 -4.35
N ALA A 40 9.86 3.26 -5.03
CA ALA A 40 10.46 3.33 -6.35
C ALA A 40 11.94 3.73 -6.25
N ASN A 41 12.80 3.06 -6.98
CA ASN A 41 14.19 3.45 -7.21
C ASN A 41 14.30 4.02 -8.62
N ASN A 42 14.23 5.33 -8.75
CA ASN A 42 14.19 6.02 -10.04
C ASN A 42 15.34 5.62 -10.96
N GLN A 43 16.59 5.76 -10.51
CA GLN A 43 17.77 5.48 -11.33
C GLN A 43 17.95 3.99 -11.65
N ALA A 44 17.57 3.11 -10.75
CA ALA A 44 17.64 1.67 -10.96
C ALA A 44 16.48 1.12 -11.80
N GLY A 45 15.42 1.91 -11.96
CA GLY A 45 14.22 1.48 -12.70
C GLY A 45 13.52 0.32 -12.01
N THR A 46 13.41 0.34 -10.67
CA THR A 46 12.83 -0.78 -9.91
C THR A 46 11.77 -0.32 -8.93
N ILE A 47 10.79 -1.19 -8.70
CA ILE A 47 9.86 -1.12 -7.56
C ILE A 47 10.26 -2.20 -6.57
N VAL A 48 10.32 -1.85 -5.31
CA VAL A 48 10.76 -2.72 -4.21
C VAL A 48 9.66 -2.86 -3.18
N GLU A 49 9.53 -4.06 -2.64
CA GLU A 49 8.69 -4.41 -1.50
C GLU A 49 9.56 -4.82 -0.31
N ALA A 50 9.15 -4.50 0.90
CA ALA A 50 9.78 -4.95 2.14
C ALA A 50 8.76 -5.04 3.29
N ASN A 51 9.15 -5.68 4.38
CA ASN A 51 8.44 -5.54 5.65
C ASN A 51 8.45 -4.07 6.12
N LEU A 52 7.51 -3.66 6.97
CA LEU A 52 7.45 -2.28 7.50
C LEU A 52 8.71 -1.84 8.25
N ASN A 53 9.50 -2.78 8.77
CA ASN A 53 10.79 -2.49 9.41
C ASN A 53 11.98 -2.46 8.42
N GLY A 54 11.71 -2.52 7.11
CA GLY A 54 12.71 -2.51 6.05
C GLY A 54 13.42 -3.84 5.79
N THR A 55 13.12 -4.89 6.55
CA THR A 55 13.71 -6.22 6.31
C THR A 55 13.06 -6.94 5.13
N SER A 56 13.72 -7.96 4.59
CA SER A 56 13.25 -8.77 3.45
C SER A 56 12.96 -7.95 2.18
N ALA A 57 13.67 -6.83 2.00
CA ALA A 57 13.53 -6.01 0.82
C ALA A 57 13.89 -6.80 -0.45
N HIS A 58 13.02 -6.77 -1.46
CA HIS A 58 13.23 -7.43 -2.74
C HIS A 58 12.55 -6.66 -3.87
N ILE A 59 13.08 -6.80 -5.08
CA ILE A 59 12.54 -6.15 -6.27
C ILE A 59 11.32 -6.94 -6.74
N ILE A 60 10.19 -6.25 -6.92
CA ILE A 60 8.94 -6.81 -7.44
C ILE A 60 8.65 -6.39 -8.89
N ALA A 61 9.25 -5.28 -9.34
CA ALA A 61 9.21 -4.89 -10.75
C ALA A 61 10.55 -4.26 -11.14
N SER A 62 11.01 -4.52 -12.37
CA SER A 62 12.26 -4.00 -12.94
C SER A 62 12.01 -3.39 -14.32
N SER A 63 13.05 -2.78 -14.89
CA SER A 63 13.01 -2.14 -16.21
C SER A 63 11.94 -1.04 -16.32
N GLN A 64 11.66 -0.37 -15.21
CA GLN A 64 10.79 0.79 -15.19
C GLN A 64 11.54 2.04 -15.68
N HIS A 65 10.86 2.93 -16.40
CA HIS A 65 11.48 4.11 -16.99
C HIS A 65 11.26 5.35 -16.09
N GLY A 66 12.17 5.52 -15.13
CA GLY A 66 12.11 6.62 -14.16
C GLY A 66 10.91 6.53 -13.20
N PRO A 67 10.76 5.42 -12.45
CA PRO A 67 9.65 5.31 -11.51
C PRO A 67 9.83 6.30 -10.35
N GLN A 68 8.74 6.98 -9.97
CA GLN A 68 8.72 8.04 -8.96
C GLN A 68 7.78 7.67 -7.81
N GLY A 69 6.56 8.14 -7.82
CA GLY A 69 5.58 7.86 -6.78
C GLY A 69 5.01 6.46 -6.84
N VAL A 70 4.75 5.87 -5.68
CA VAL A 70 4.08 4.57 -5.52
C VAL A 70 2.87 4.76 -4.61
N ALA A 71 1.74 4.16 -4.98
CA ALA A 71 0.52 4.11 -4.18
C ALA A 71 0.02 2.68 -4.03
N VAL A 72 -0.53 2.36 -2.86
CA VAL A 72 -1.11 1.05 -2.56
C VAL A 72 -2.62 1.18 -2.49
N GLY A 73 -3.32 0.43 -3.33
CA GLY A 73 -4.76 0.23 -3.23
C GLY A 73 -5.11 -1.03 -2.43
N ALA A 74 -6.38 -1.38 -2.39
CA ALA A 74 -6.86 -2.56 -1.64
C ALA A 74 -6.25 -3.89 -2.13
N SER A 75 -6.00 -4.02 -3.44
CA SER A 75 -5.48 -5.24 -4.07
C SER A 75 -4.40 -5.00 -5.10
N HIS A 76 -4.12 -3.75 -5.44
CA HIS A 76 -3.19 -3.38 -6.48
C HIS A 76 -2.19 -2.33 -6.01
N LEU A 77 -1.06 -2.31 -6.68
CA LEU A 77 0.00 -1.34 -6.56
C LEU A 77 -0.02 -0.45 -7.80
N TYR A 78 0.22 0.84 -7.62
CA TYR A 78 0.26 1.83 -8.69
C TYR A 78 1.56 2.61 -8.61
N TRP A 79 2.16 2.93 -9.75
CA TRP A 79 3.31 3.84 -9.78
C TRP A 79 3.34 4.70 -11.04
N ALA A 80 3.99 5.84 -10.90
CA ALA A 80 4.27 6.75 -11.99
C ALA A 80 5.65 6.44 -12.59
N ASN A 81 5.73 6.31 -13.90
CA ASN A 81 6.99 6.26 -14.65
C ASN A 81 7.19 7.62 -15.34
N GLU A 82 7.98 8.49 -14.74
CA GLU A 82 8.22 9.86 -15.19
C GLU A 82 8.75 9.91 -16.62
N ALA A 83 9.83 9.18 -16.90
CA ALA A 83 10.49 9.21 -18.20
C ALA A 83 9.66 8.56 -19.33
N ALA A 84 8.78 7.60 -18.99
CA ALA A 84 7.86 6.99 -19.94
C ALA A 84 6.55 7.78 -20.09
N GLY A 85 6.22 8.68 -19.17
CA GLY A 85 4.94 9.38 -19.15
C GLY A 85 3.76 8.42 -18.93
N THR A 86 3.91 7.45 -18.02
CA THR A 86 2.88 6.43 -17.80
C THR A 86 2.54 6.24 -16.33
N ILE A 87 1.30 5.84 -16.07
CA ILE A 87 0.87 5.26 -14.80
C ILE A 87 0.68 3.76 -15.02
N VAL A 88 1.23 2.96 -14.11
CA VAL A 88 1.21 1.50 -14.18
C VAL A 88 0.43 0.96 -12.98
N GLU A 89 -0.33 -0.10 -13.22
CA GLU A 89 -1.00 -0.93 -12.22
C GLU A 89 -0.36 -2.32 -12.20
N ALA A 90 -0.27 -2.93 -11.02
CA ALA A 90 0.14 -4.32 -10.85
C ALA A 90 -0.54 -4.94 -9.62
N ASN A 91 -0.49 -6.27 -9.52
CA ASN A 91 -0.76 -6.93 -8.23
C ASN A 91 0.24 -6.47 -7.17
N LEU A 92 -0.09 -6.59 -5.89
CA LEU A 92 0.80 -6.17 -4.78
C LEU A 92 2.18 -6.82 -4.83
N ASN A 93 2.31 -8.01 -5.39
CA ASN A 93 3.59 -8.70 -5.59
C ASN A 93 4.32 -8.33 -6.91
N GLY A 94 3.88 -7.29 -7.60
CA GLY A 94 4.46 -6.81 -8.86
C GLY A 94 4.08 -7.59 -10.10
N THR A 95 3.33 -8.69 -10.00
CA THR A 95 2.89 -9.46 -11.17
C THR A 95 1.77 -8.73 -11.93
N SER A 96 1.57 -9.11 -13.20
CA SER A 96 0.53 -8.54 -14.07
C SER A 96 0.66 -7.02 -14.28
N ALA A 97 1.86 -6.48 -14.16
CA ALA A 97 2.10 -5.06 -14.38
C ALA A 97 1.70 -4.63 -15.79
N HIS A 98 0.91 -3.59 -15.91
CA HIS A 98 0.46 -3.03 -17.17
C HIS A 98 0.20 -1.51 -17.05
N VAL A 99 0.28 -0.82 -18.18
CA VAL A 99 0.03 0.62 -18.26
C VAL A 99 -1.48 0.87 -18.26
N ILE A 100 -1.94 1.71 -17.34
CA ILE A 100 -3.35 2.14 -17.24
C ILE A 100 -3.57 3.58 -17.72
N ALA A 101 -2.53 4.42 -17.74
CA ALA A 101 -2.58 5.73 -18.36
C ALA A 101 -1.25 6.02 -19.06
N SER A 102 -1.30 6.64 -20.25
CA SER A 102 -0.14 6.99 -21.06
C SER A 102 -0.19 8.46 -21.48
N SER A 103 0.92 8.93 -22.06
CA SER A 103 1.06 10.33 -22.51
C SER A 103 0.90 11.35 -21.38
N GLN A 104 1.29 10.96 -20.16
CA GLN A 104 1.34 11.86 -19.02
C GLN A 104 2.60 12.73 -19.09
N ALA A 105 2.50 13.94 -18.61
CA ALA A 105 3.58 14.93 -18.71
C ALA A 105 4.46 14.90 -17.46
N GLN A 106 5.43 13.99 -17.42
CA GLN A 106 6.32 13.75 -16.26
C GLN A 106 5.51 13.45 -14.98
N PRO A 107 4.78 12.33 -14.90
CA PRO A 107 4.01 12.00 -13.71
C PRO A 107 4.96 11.63 -12.55
N PHE A 108 4.71 12.20 -11.37
CA PHE A 108 5.52 12.03 -10.16
C PHE A 108 4.77 11.32 -9.03
N GLY A 109 4.05 12.07 -8.21
CA GLY A 109 3.30 11.52 -7.09
C GLY A 109 2.03 10.84 -7.54
N VAL A 110 1.71 9.70 -6.93
CA VAL A 110 0.47 8.95 -7.15
C VAL A 110 -0.19 8.72 -5.79
N ALA A 111 -1.50 8.84 -5.73
CA ALA A 111 -2.31 8.44 -4.58
C ALA A 111 -3.64 7.86 -5.06
N GLY A 112 -4.27 7.02 -4.25
CA GLY A 112 -5.56 6.45 -4.57
C GLY A 112 -6.51 6.44 -3.38
N ASP A 113 -7.81 6.43 -3.65
CA ASP A 113 -8.86 6.10 -2.71
C ASP A 113 -9.52 4.75 -3.09
N ALA A 114 -10.72 4.50 -2.59
CA ALA A 114 -11.44 3.25 -2.86
C ALA A 114 -11.89 3.10 -4.33
N SER A 115 -11.93 4.17 -5.11
CA SER A 115 -12.55 4.23 -6.44
C SER A 115 -11.72 4.94 -7.49
N HIS A 116 -10.81 5.82 -7.09
CA HIS A 116 -10.07 6.67 -8.01
C HIS A 116 -8.57 6.66 -7.71
N LEU A 117 -7.82 6.94 -8.74
CA LEU A 117 -6.39 7.20 -8.71
C LEU A 117 -6.14 8.66 -9.09
N TYR A 118 -5.16 9.27 -8.42
CA TYR A 118 -4.74 10.66 -8.64
C TYR A 118 -3.25 10.72 -8.87
N TRP A 119 -2.79 11.59 -9.76
CA TRP A 119 -1.36 11.83 -9.97
C TRP A 119 -1.06 13.28 -10.29
N ALA A 120 0.18 13.66 -9.98
CA ALA A 120 0.73 14.95 -10.28
C ALA A 120 1.60 14.89 -11.54
N ASP A 121 1.33 15.70 -12.54
CA ASP A 121 2.20 15.90 -13.70
C ASP A 121 3.13 17.09 -13.43
N HIS A 122 4.42 16.79 -13.29
CA HIS A 122 5.44 17.74 -12.79
C HIS A 122 6.00 18.68 -13.84
N ILE A 123 5.30 19.10 -14.84
CA ILE A 123 5.83 20.12 -15.74
C ILE A 123 5.76 21.52 -15.12
N THR A 124 6.82 22.30 -15.33
CA THR A 124 6.88 23.68 -14.86
C THR A 124 6.54 24.68 -15.96
N THR A 125 6.65 24.28 -17.23
CA THR A 125 6.31 25.09 -18.40
C THR A 125 5.65 24.22 -19.47
N PRO A 126 4.41 24.54 -19.90
CA PRO A 126 3.67 25.71 -19.45
C PRO A 126 3.29 25.68 -17.97
N VAL A 127 2.67 24.63 -17.43
CA VAL A 127 2.31 24.48 -16.00
C VAL A 127 1.87 23.03 -15.73
N GLY A 128 2.11 22.54 -14.54
CA GLY A 128 1.72 21.19 -14.12
C GLY A 128 0.22 21.04 -13.89
N THR A 129 -0.20 19.80 -13.75
CA THR A 129 -1.60 19.43 -13.52
C THR A 129 -1.72 18.39 -12.42
N ILE A 130 -2.93 18.27 -11.87
CA ILE A 130 -3.36 17.09 -11.11
C ILE A 130 -4.43 16.40 -11.93
N SER A 131 -4.26 15.12 -12.15
CA SER A 131 -5.16 14.27 -12.92
C SER A 131 -5.83 13.24 -12.03
N GLU A 132 -7.02 12.81 -12.41
CA GLU A 132 -7.83 11.77 -11.76
C GLU A 132 -8.26 10.74 -12.81
N ALA A 133 -8.35 9.46 -12.42
CA ALA A 133 -8.97 8.42 -13.20
C ALA A 133 -9.66 7.39 -12.29
N ASN A 134 -10.48 6.51 -12.87
CA ASN A 134 -10.87 5.27 -12.20
C ASN A 134 -9.62 4.41 -11.92
N LEU A 135 -9.69 3.47 -10.99
CA LEU A 135 -8.54 2.60 -10.63
C LEU A 135 -7.99 1.82 -11.83
N ASP A 136 -8.81 1.50 -12.82
CA ASP A 136 -8.41 0.83 -14.07
C ASP A 136 -7.86 1.80 -15.14
N GLY A 137 -7.68 3.07 -14.81
CA GLY A 137 -7.19 4.12 -15.70
C GLY A 137 -8.25 4.72 -16.63
N THR A 138 -9.47 4.20 -16.66
CA THR A 138 -10.55 4.77 -17.47
C THR A 138 -11.03 6.13 -16.93
N GLY A 139 -11.62 6.95 -17.78
CA GLY A 139 -12.16 8.25 -17.36
C GLY A 139 -11.10 9.27 -16.93
N ALA A 140 -9.84 9.09 -17.32
CA ALA A 140 -8.75 9.99 -16.98
C ALA A 140 -9.05 11.43 -17.41
N LYS A 141 -8.89 12.38 -16.50
CA LYS A 141 -9.14 13.81 -16.72
C LYS A 141 -8.26 14.67 -15.81
N VAL A 142 -7.95 15.87 -16.24
CA VAL A 142 -7.32 16.89 -15.41
C VAL A 142 -8.37 17.51 -14.48
N ILE A 143 -8.10 17.49 -13.17
CA ILE A 143 -8.97 18.08 -12.14
C ILE A 143 -8.43 19.41 -11.59
N ALA A 144 -7.12 19.63 -11.69
CA ALA A 144 -6.51 20.92 -11.38
C ALA A 144 -5.41 21.24 -12.40
N SER A 145 -5.43 22.44 -12.93
CA SER A 145 -4.44 22.96 -13.88
C SER A 145 -3.69 24.16 -13.29
N HIS A 146 -2.67 24.63 -14.00
CA HIS A 146 -1.86 25.78 -13.62
C HIS A 146 -1.11 25.57 -12.29
N GLN A 147 -0.72 24.33 -11.99
CA GLN A 147 0.09 24.00 -10.83
C GLN A 147 1.57 24.28 -11.14
N ASN A 148 2.28 24.86 -10.19
CA ASN A 148 3.70 25.18 -10.35
C ASN A 148 4.57 24.01 -9.89
N GLY A 149 4.87 23.06 -10.79
CA GLY A 149 5.71 21.89 -10.54
C GLY A 149 5.19 20.99 -9.40
N PRO A 150 3.96 20.46 -9.47
CA PRO A 150 3.44 19.60 -8.42
C PRO A 150 4.22 18.28 -8.39
N ILE A 151 4.63 17.85 -7.20
CA ILE A 151 5.44 16.62 -7.03
C ILE A 151 4.62 15.52 -6.38
N GLY A 152 3.89 15.85 -5.33
CA GLY A 152 3.14 14.91 -4.53
C GLY A 152 1.65 15.16 -4.59
N VAL A 153 0.88 14.11 -4.46
CA VAL A 153 -0.56 14.13 -4.24
C VAL A 153 -0.88 13.18 -3.09
N ALA A 154 -1.87 13.52 -2.29
CA ALA A 154 -2.37 12.67 -1.22
C ALA A 154 -3.88 12.81 -1.12
N VAL A 155 -4.55 11.71 -0.79
CA VAL A 155 -5.98 11.67 -0.51
C VAL A 155 -6.17 11.59 1.00
N GLY A 156 -7.00 12.45 1.54
CA GLY A 156 -7.39 12.44 2.95
C GLY A 156 -8.74 11.77 3.18
N PRO A 157 -9.08 11.49 4.45
CA PRO A 157 -10.38 10.95 4.84
C PRO A 157 -11.51 11.95 4.61
#